data_eea239ae72dc5f28d939bdeee3b89b60
#
_entry.id   eea239ae72dc5f28d939bdeee3b89b60
#
_cell.length_a   1.000
_cell.length_b   1.000
_cell.length_c   1.000
_cell.angle_alpha   90.00
_cell.angle_beta   90.00
_cell.angle_gamma   90.00
#
_symmetry.space_group_name_H-M   'P 1'
#
loop_
_entity.id
_entity.type
_entity.pdbx_description
1 polymer ?
#
loop_
_entity_poly.entity_id
_entity_poly.type
_entity_poly.pdbx_seq_one_letter_code
_entity_poly.pdbx_strand_id
1 'polypeptide(L)'
;MSLDCWLYHPQLSEVAQIADAYPDLMIILNHVGTPILGGPYRGKADEVFKEWKASIGDVSKRDNVFIKLGALPIRMPGYVGDRSLPPGSEEVATAWRPWLETCIEAFGPARSMYESNFPVQKRWCSYQVCWNAFKRISVGASATEKTDLFAGAAARAYRIENVL
;
A
#
# COMPACT_ATOMS: atom_id res chain seq x y z
N MET A 1 -6.56 -0.11 -21.18
CA MET A 1 -7.42 -0.69 -20.14
C MET A 1 -6.56 -0.89 -18.90
N SER A 2 -7.12 -0.79 -17.68
CA SER A 2 -6.43 -1.10 -16.43
C SER A 2 -7.25 -2.14 -15.64
N LEU A 3 -6.56 -2.95 -14.84
CA LEU A 3 -7.13 -3.98 -13.98
C LEU A 3 -6.76 -3.69 -12.53
N ASP A 4 -7.74 -3.39 -11.69
CA ASP A 4 -7.56 -3.31 -10.24
C ASP A 4 -7.66 -4.71 -9.63
N CYS A 5 -6.59 -5.17 -8.98
CA CYS A 5 -6.51 -6.48 -8.35
C CYS A 5 -6.58 -6.34 -6.82
N TRP A 6 -7.65 -6.84 -6.22
CA TRP A 6 -7.72 -7.06 -4.79
C TRP A 6 -7.64 -8.54 -4.47
N LEU A 7 -6.61 -8.91 -3.71
CA LEU A 7 -6.33 -10.29 -3.33
C LEU A 7 -5.52 -10.29 -2.02
N TYR A 8 -5.29 -11.45 -1.47
CA TYR A 8 -4.49 -11.63 -0.26
C TYR A 8 -3.04 -12.00 -0.59
N HIS A 9 -2.11 -11.68 0.32
CA HIS A 9 -0.67 -11.87 0.10
C HIS A 9 -0.22 -13.25 -0.41
N PRO A 10 -0.86 -14.39 -0.07
CA PRO A 10 -0.46 -15.68 -0.64
C PRO A 10 -0.73 -15.82 -2.15
N GLN A 11 -1.55 -14.93 -2.71
CA GLN A 11 -1.93 -14.95 -4.13
C GLN A 11 -1.09 -13.98 -4.98
N LEU A 12 -0.10 -13.30 -4.40
CA LEU A 12 0.70 -12.29 -5.12
C LEU A 12 1.44 -12.86 -6.34
N SER A 13 1.81 -14.14 -6.32
CA SER A 13 2.40 -14.81 -7.48
C SER A 13 1.47 -14.89 -8.69
N GLU A 14 0.15 -14.91 -8.48
CA GLU A 14 -0.84 -14.88 -9.56
C GLU A 14 -0.83 -13.52 -10.29
N VAL A 15 -0.63 -12.42 -9.54
CA VAL A 15 -0.47 -11.07 -10.13
C VAL A 15 0.75 -11.01 -11.03
N ALA A 16 1.88 -11.58 -10.57
CA ALA A 16 3.10 -11.66 -11.37
C ALA A 16 2.88 -12.45 -12.67
N GLN A 17 2.21 -13.59 -12.60
CA GLN A 17 1.87 -14.41 -13.76
C GLN A 17 0.97 -13.66 -14.77
N ILE A 18 -0.06 -12.95 -14.28
CA ILE A 18 -0.94 -12.15 -15.14
C ILE A 18 -0.14 -11.01 -15.80
N ALA A 19 0.73 -10.34 -15.03
CA ALA A 19 1.55 -9.25 -15.54
C ALA A 19 2.52 -9.72 -16.64
N ASP A 20 3.11 -10.89 -16.48
CA ASP A 20 4.00 -11.51 -17.47
C ASP A 20 3.23 -11.96 -18.72
N ALA A 21 2.00 -12.48 -18.56
CA ALA A 21 1.16 -12.94 -19.66
C ALA A 21 0.56 -11.77 -20.47
N TYR A 22 0.36 -10.61 -19.86
CA TYR A 22 -0.28 -9.44 -20.46
C TYR A 22 0.54 -8.17 -20.21
N PRO A 23 1.71 -7.99 -20.86
CA PRO A 23 2.61 -6.87 -20.58
C PRO A 23 2.02 -5.49 -20.90
N ASP A 24 1.04 -5.43 -21.82
CA ASP A 24 0.35 -4.18 -22.18
C ASP A 24 -0.82 -3.84 -21.23
N LEU A 25 -1.16 -4.74 -20.31
CA LEU A 25 -2.22 -4.52 -19.34
C LEU A 25 -1.67 -3.78 -18.12
N MET A 26 -2.16 -2.58 -17.85
CA MET A 26 -1.88 -1.88 -16.61
C MET A 26 -2.58 -2.58 -15.44
N ILE A 27 -1.82 -3.10 -14.50
CA ILE A 27 -2.34 -3.76 -13.29
C ILE A 27 -2.13 -2.85 -12.09
N ILE A 28 -3.17 -2.67 -11.28
CA ILE A 28 -3.11 -1.91 -10.04
C ILE A 28 -3.35 -2.86 -8.87
N LEU A 29 -2.29 -3.18 -8.12
CA LEU A 29 -2.36 -4.01 -6.93
C LEU A 29 -2.94 -3.20 -5.76
N ASN A 30 -4.14 -3.57 -5.31
CA ASN A 30 -4.82 -2.88 -4.22
C ASN A 30 -4.24 -3.24 -2.85
N HIS A 31 -4.28 -2.27 -1.92
CA HIS A 31 -4.14 -2.51 -0.47
C HIS A 31 -2.81 -3.19 -0.09
N VAL A 32 -1.71 -2.77 -0.69
CA VAL A 32 -0.38 -3.37 -0.48
C VAL A 32 -0.34 -4.89 -0.62
N GLY A 33 -1.24 -5.48 -1.43
CA GLY A 33 -1.37 -6.94 -1.54
C GLY A 33 -1.94 -7.61 -0.29
N THR A 34 -2.69 -6.91 0.50
CA THR A 34 -3.49 -7.33 1.66
C THR A 34 -2.82 -8.42 2.53
N PRO A 35 -1.81 -8.09 3.35
CA PRO A 35 -1.21 -9.05 4.28
C PRO A 35 -2.24 -9.51 5.31
N ILE A 36 -2.41 -10.84 5.46
CA ILE A 36 -3.33 -11.45 6.42
C ILE A 36 -2.59 -11.66 7.74
N LEU A 37 -3.09 -11.05 8.82
CA LEU A 37 -2.53 -11.17 10.17
C LEU A 37 -3.47 -11.84 11.17
N GLY A 38 -4.60 -12.34 10.67
CA GLY A 38 -5.63 -13.04 11.44
C GLY A 38 -5.81 -14.50 11.01
N GLY A 39 -6.78 -15.18 11.60
CA GLY A 39 -7.08 -16.58 11.27
C GLY A 39 -5.85 -17.48 11.46
N PRO A 40 -5.45 -18.26 10.44
CA PRO A 40 -4.30 -19.18 10.50
C PRO A 40 -2.93 -18.47 10.62
N TYR A 41 -2.89 -17.15 10.38
CA TYR A 41 -1.69 -16.30 10.47
C TYR A 41 -1.58 -15.56 11.80
N ARG A 42 -2.50 -15.77 12.75
CA ARG A 42 -2.46 -15.11 14.05
C ARG A 42 -1.18 -15.48 14.81
N GLY A 43 -0.46 -14.47 15.28
CA GLY A 43 0.81 -14.64 16.00
C GLY A 43 2.03 -14.87 15.10
N LYS A 44 1.87 -14.88 13.77
CA LYS A 44 2.95 -15.11 12.78
C LYS A 44 3.31 -13.86 11.99
N ALA A 45 3.22 -12.70 12.60
CA ALA A 45 3.38 -11.43 11.90
C ALA A 45 4.73 -11.28 11.18
N ASP A 46 5.82 -11.72 11.82
CA ASP A 46 7.17 -11.63 11.24
C ASP A 46 7.34 -12.58 10.06
N GLU A 47 6.77 -13.79 10.13
CA GLU A 47 6.75 -14.75 9.02
C GLU A 47 5.96 -14.17 7.84
N VAL A 48 4.75 -13.66 8.11
CA VAL A 48 3.91 -13.01 7.10
C VAL A 48 4.61 -11.81 6.46
N PHE A 49 5.24 -10.97 7.26
CA PHE A 49 5.97 -9.81 6.74
C PHE A 49 7.10 -10.25 5.80
N LYS A 50 7.88 -11.27 6.19
CA LYS A 50 8.98 -11.81 5.38
C LYS A 50 8.48 -12.38 4.05
N GLU A 51 7.45 -13.23 4.08
CA GLU A 51 6.86 -13.83 2.87
C GLU A 51 6.23 -12.76 1.96
N TRP A 52 5.45 -11.86 2.54
CA TRP A 52 4.83 -10.76 1.83
C TRP A 52 5.88 -9.85 1.17
N LYS A 53 6.94 -9.46 1.90
CA LYS A 53 8.01 -8.61 1.38
C LYS A 53 8.70 -9.27 0.19
N ALA A 54 8.98 -10.57 0.25
CA ALA A 54 9.57 -11.32 -0.86
C ALA A 54 8.66 -11.31 -2.08
N SER A 55 7.35 -11.53 -1.89
CA SER A 55 6.36 -11.53 -2.96
C SER A 55 6.15 -10.14 -3.57
N ILE A 56 6.12 -9.08 -2.76
CA ILE A 56 6.07 -7.68 -3.21
C ILE A 56 7.29 -7.35 -4.07
N GLY A 57 8.49 -7.75 -3.61
CA GLY A 57 9.73 -7.57 -4.39
C GLY A 57 9.75 -8.36 -5.69
N ASP A 58 9.06 -9.50 -5.76
CA ASP A 58 8.91 -10.22 -7.03
C ASP A 58 7.93 -9.54 -7.98
N VAL A 59 6.75 -9.18 -7.51
CA VAL A 59 5.71 -8.49 -8.32
C VAL A 59 6.24 -7.16 -8.87
N SER A 60 7.01 -6.41 -8.09
CA SER A 60 7.54 -5.09 -8.46
C SER A 60 8.48 -5.08 -9.68
N LYS A 61 9.03 -6.25 -10.07
CA LYS A 61 9.88 -6.41 -11.26
C LYS A 61 9.12 -6.19 -12.58
N ARG A 62 7.79 -6.16 -12.56
CA ARG A 62 6.93 -5.95 -13.73
C ARG A 62 6.56 -4.47 -13.85
N ASP A 63 7.01 -3.82 -14.91
CA ASP A 63 6.82 -2.39 -15.12
C ASP A 63 5.36 -1.98 -15.33
N ASN A 64 4.51 -2.92 -15.74
CA ASN A 64 3.08 -2.73 -15.92
C ASN A 64 2.26 -2.89 -14.63
N VAL A 65 2.92 -3.08 -13.46
CA VAL A 65 2.24 -3.18 -12.18
C VAL A 65 2.47 -1.91 -11.34
N PHE A 66 1.38 -1.33 -10.86
CA PHE A 66 1.31 -0.23 -9.88
C PHE A 66 0.76 -0.76 -8.56
N ILE A 67 1.03 -0.05 -7.46
CA ILE A 67 0.56 -0.45 -6.13
C ILE A 67 -0.15 0.67 -5.39
N LYS A 68 -1.26 0.35 -4.72
CA LYS A 68 -1.95 1.24 -3.79
C LYS A 68 -1.45 1.05 -2.38
N LEU A 69 -1.05 2.15 -1.77
CA LEU A 69 -0.47 2.25 -0.43
C LEU A 69 -1.55 2.67 0.57
N GLY A 70 -2.18 1.70 1.21
CA GLY A 70 -3.21 1.98 2.21
C GLY A 70 -4.01 0.74 2.59
N ALA A 71 -5.21 0.96 3.13
CA ALA A 71 -6.14 -0.08 3.57
C ALA A 71 -5.60 -1.03 4.65
N LEU A 72 -4.51 -0.69 5.30
CA LEU A 72 -3.95 -1.49 6.37
C LEU A 72 -4.77 -1.33 7.66
N PRO A 73 -4.95 -2.39 8.46
CA PRO A 73 -5.44 -2.26 9.82
C PRO A 73 -4.50 -1.36 10.62
N ILE A 74 -5.06 -0.53 11.53
CA ILE A 74 -4.21 0.33 12.37
C ILE A 74 -3.49 -0.48 13.43
N ARG A 75 -4.20 -1.46 14.00
CA ARG A 75 -3.65 -2.30 15.06
C ARG A 75 -2.78 -3.42 14.48
N MET A 76 -1.88 -3.05 13.59
CA MET A 76 -0.82 -3.92 13.10
C MET A 76 0.10 -4.36 14.26
N PRO A 77 0.84 -5.44 14.11
CA PRO A 77 1.94 -5.76 15.02
C PRO A 77 2.86 -4.55 15.17
N GLY A 78 3.22 -4.23 16.41
CA GLY A 78 4.00 -3.04 16.74
C GLY A 78 3.18 -1.76 16.98
N TYR A 79 1.84 -1.80 16.89
CA TYR A 79 1.01 -0.67 17.30
C TYR A 79 1.15 -0.42 18.82
N VAL A 80 1.59 0.78 19.18
CA VAL A 80 1.90 1.19 20.57
C VAL A 80 0.84 2.13 21.17
N GLY A 81 -0.17 2.54 20.41
CA GLY A 81 -1.22 3.43 20.88
C GLY A 81 -2.22 2.77 21.83
N ASP A 82 -2.93 3.59 22.60
CA ASP A 82 -4.05 3.14 23.45
C ASP A 82 -5.19 2.61 22.56
N ARG A 83 -5.52 1.35 22.76
CA ARG A 83 -6.57 0.66 21.99
C ARG A 83 -8.00 1.11 22.32
N SER A 84 -8.18 1.83 23.40
CA SER A 84 -9.48 2.39 23.81
C SER A 84 -9.77 3.74 23.17
N LEU A 85 -8.75 4.43 22.64
CA LEU A 85 -8.87 5.74 22.02
C LEU A 85 -8.76 5.68 20.50
N PRO A 86 -9.36 6.61 19.77
CA PRO A 86 -9.08 6.80 18.35
C PRO A 86 -7.58 7.13 18.14
N PRO A 87 -6.90 6.48 17.20
CA PRO A 87 -5.47 6.69 17.00
C PRO A 87 -5.17 8.07 16.41
N GLY A 88 -4.04 8.64 16.79
CA GLY A 88 -3.44 9.80 16.15
C GLY A 88 -2.70 9.43 14.86
N SER A 89 -2.41 10.43 14.04
CA SER A 89 -1.71 10.19 12.75
C SER A 89 -0.27 9.70 12.91
N GLU A 90 0.37 9.98 14.03
CA GLU A 90 1.73 9.51 14.33
C GLU A 90 1.73 8.01 14.65
N GLU A 91 0.78 7.54 15.46
CA GLU A 91 0.62 6.13 15.78
C GLU A 91 0.30 5.31 14.53
N VAL A 92 -0.59 5.83 13.67
CA VAL A 92 -0.92 5.21 12.38
C VAL A 92 0.30 5.17 11.46
N ALA A 93 1.04 6.27 11.35
CA ALA A 93 2.25 6.33 10.54
C ALA A 93 3.31 5.33 11.01
N THR A 94 3.52 5.22 12.33
CA THR A 94 4.48 4.27 12.92
C THR A 94 4.09 2.83 12.59
N ALA A 95 2.80 2.47 12.73
CA ALA A 95 2.33 1.12 12.45
C ALA A 95 2.38 0.74 10.96
N TRP A 96 2.13 1.70 10.08
CA TRP A 96 2.08 1.45 8.63
C TRP A 96 3.43 1.58 7.92
N ARG A 97 4.34 2.36 8.50
CA ARG A 97 5.63 2.70 7.88
C ARG A 97 6.39 1.49 7.33
N PRO A 98 6.62 0.40 8.06
CA PRO A 98 7.41 -0.72 7.53
C PRO A 98 6.79 -1.33 6.26
N TRP A 99 5.46 -1.38 6.18
CA TRP A 99 4.73 -1.93 5.04
C TRP A 99 4.76 -1.00 3.84
N LEU A 100 4.48 0.29 4.07
CA LEU A 100 4.40 1.26 2.98
C LEU A 100 5.79 1.58 2.41
N GLU A 101 6.80 1.75 3.26
CA GLU A 101 8.18 1.98 2.80
C GLU A 101 8.71 0.79 2.01
N THR A 102 8.44 -0.46 2.45
CA THR A 102 8.80 -1.66 1.66
C THR A 102 8.20 -1.62 0.25
N CYS A 103 6.93 -1.22 0.12
CA CYS A 103 6.30 -1.08 -1.19
C CYS A 103 6.93 0.04 -2.02
N ILE A 104 7.19 1.21 -1.40
CA ILE A 104 7.81 2.36 -2.09
C ILE A 104 9.23 2.01 -2.55
N GLU A 105 10.01 1.31 -1.72
CA GLU A 105 11.35 0.84 -2.08
C GLU A 105 11.31 -0.15 -3.27
N ALA A 106 10.33 -1.04 -3.30
CA ALA A 106 10.22 -2.07 -4.33
C ALA A 106 9.71 -1.51 -5.67
N PHE A 107 8.65 -0.71 -5.67
CA PHE A 107 8.00 -0.21 -6.89
C PHE A 107 8.52 1.14 -7.36
N GLY A 108 9.16 1.89 -6.48
CA GLY A 108 9.47 3.31 -6.66
C GLY A 108 8.24 4.22 -6.51
N PRO A 109 8.45 5.52 -6.21
CA PRO A 109 7.36 6.49 -6.05
C PRO A 109 6.48 6.62 -7.30
N ALA A 110 7.07 6.50 -8.48
CA ALA A 110 6.37 6.64 -9.76
C ALA A 110 5.29 5.58 -10.01
N ARG A 111 5.37 4.41 -9.36
CA ARG A 111 4.38 3.32 -9.48
C ARG A 111 3.65 3.03 -8.17
N SER A 112 3.79 3.91 -7.16
CA SER A 112 3.17 3.79 -5.84
C SER A 112 2.21 4.95 -5.61
N MET A 113 0.99 4.68 -5.18
CA MET A 113 -0.02 5.72 -4.92
C MET A 113 -0.70 5.53 -3.58
N TYR A 114 -0.81 6.59 -2.78
CA TYR A 114 -1.57 6.55 -1.54
C TYR A 114 -3.07 6.40 -1.81
N GLU A 115 -3.73 5.58 -1.00
CA GLU A 115 -5.17 5.40 -1.02
C GLU A 115 -5.79 5.52 0.38
N SER A 116 -6.93 6.18 0.50
CA SER A 116 -7.62 6.28 1.78
C SER A 116 -8.44 5.04 2.14
N ASN A 117 -8.88 4.28 1.15
CA ASN A 117 -9.85 3.18 1.29
C ASN A 117 -11.13 3.61 2.05
N PHE A 118 -11.53 4.87 1.95
CA PHE A 118 -12.79 5.34 2.54
C PHE A 118 -13.97 4.96 1.65
N PRO A 119 -15.12 4.58 2.27
CA PRO A 119 -15.45 4.68 3.69
C PRO A 119 -15.00 3.50 4.57
N VAL A 120 -14.44 2.42 4.02
CA VAL A 120 -14.07 1.20 4.76
C VAL A 120 -13.08 1.51 5.88
N GLN A 121 -12.09 2.35 5.61
CA GLN A 121 -11.06 2.74 6.59
C GLN A 121 -11.61 3.55 7.77
N LYS A 122 -12.81 4.13 7.67
CA LYS A 122 -13.46 4.91 8.74
C LYS A 122 -13.59 4.13 10.06
N ARG A 123 -13.67 2.80 10.00
CA ARG A 123 -13.71 1.94 11.20
C ARG A 123 -12.43 2.01 12.04
N TRP A 124 -11.33 2.46 11.47
CA TRP A 124 -10.01 2.46 12.07
C TRP A 124 -9.51 3.85 12.43
N CYS A 125 -9.70 4.83 11.55
CA CYS A 125 -9.29 6.22 11.77
C CYS A 125 -10.14 7.19 10.95
N SER A 126 -10.06 8.48 11.31
CA SER A 126 -10.67 9.54 10.49
C SER A 126 -9.90 9.71 9.16
N TYR A 127 -10.59 10.27 8.16
CA TYR A 127 -9.97 10.61 6.87
C TYR A 127 -8.74 11.52 7.03
N GLN A 128 -8.85 12.53 7.89
CA GLN A 128 -7.76 13.45 8.18
C GLN A 128 -6.56 12.72 8.81
N VAL A 129 -6.79 11.82 9.76
CA VAL A 129 -5.73 11.03 10.41
C VAL A 129 -5.02 10.15 9.38
N CYS A 130 -5.76 9.50 8.49
CA CYS A 130 -5.22 8.67 7.41
C CYS A 130 -4.25 9.48 6.53
N TRP A 131 -4.70 10.61 5.97
CA TRP A 131 -3.88 11.44 5.10
C TRP A 131 -2.69 12.10 5.82
N ASN A 132 -2.86 12.47 7.08
CA ASN A 132 -1.76 12.99 7.88
C ASN A 132 -0.71 11.90 8.18
N ALA A 133 -1.12 10.64 8.33
CA ALA A 133 -0.18 9.52 8.45
C ALA A 133 0.68 9.36 7.18
N PHE A 134 0.09 9.41 5.99
CA PHE A 134 0.84 9.38 4.74
C PHE A 134 1.82 10.55 4.62
N LYS A 135 1.40 11.77 4.97
CA LYS A 135 2.30 12.94 5.00
C LYS A 135 3.49 12.73 5.94
N ARG A 136 3.26 12.12 7.12
CA ARG A 136 4.34 11.80 8.08
C ARG A 136 5.30 10.73 7.54
N ILE A 137 4.80 9.73 6.84
CA ILE A 137 5.63 8.70 6.20
C ILE A 137 6.49 9.33 5.11
N SER A 138 5.95 10.29 4.37
CA SER A 138 6.63 10.95 3.25
C SER A 138 7.52 12.13 3.64
N VAL A 139 7.78 12.40 4.92
CA VAL A 139 8.56 13.59 5.34
C VAL A 139 9.91 13.67 4.64
N GLY A 140 10.64 12.53 4.54
CA GLY A 140 11.95 12.45 3.90
C GLY A 140 11.94 12.41 2.37
N ALA A 141 10.79 12.27 1.73
CA ALA A 141 10.68 12.21 0.28
C ALA A 141 10.86 13.60 -0.35
N SER A 142 11.47 13.65 -1.53
CA SER A 142 11.59 14.87 -2.34
C SER A 142 10.23 15.39 -2.81
N ALA A 143 10.19 16.60 -3.34
CA ALA A 143 8.96 17.19 -3.89
C ALA A 143 8.38 16.35 -5.04
N THR A 144 9.22 15.84 -5.93
CA THR A 144 8.81 15.00 -7.05
C THR A 144 8.23 13.66 -6.57
N GLU A 145 8.90 13.00 -5.64
CA GLU A 145 8.40 11.74 -5.06
C GLU A 145 7.07 11.94 -4.34
N LYS A 146 6.91 13.05 -3.59
CA LYS A 146 5.61 13.40 -3.00
C LYS A 146 4.53 13.61 -4.05
N THR A 147 4.84 14.33 -5.13
CA THR A 147 3.90 14.51 -6.24
C THR A 147 3.46 13.16 -6.80
N ASP A 148 4.40 12.25 -7.03
CA ASP A 148 4.09 10.90 -7.51
C ASP A 148 3.20 10.12 -6.55
N LEU A 149 3.59 10.01 -5.29
CA LEU A 149 2.89 9.25 -4.26
C LEU A 149 1.46 9.75 -4.00
N PHE A 150 1.24 11.07 -4.05
CA PHE A 150 -0.07 11.66 -3.73
C PHE A 150 -0.99 11.87 -4.93
N ALA A 151 -0.46 11.90 -6.16
CA ALA A 151 -1.26 12.16 -7.35
C ALA A 151 -0.69 11.54 -8.63
N GLY A 152 0.60 11.69 -8.92
CA GLY A 152 1.18 11.40 -10.23
C GLY A 152 1.10 9.93 -10.63
N ALA A 153 1.37 9.00 -9.70
CA ALA A 153 1.25 7.57 -9.97
C ALA A 153 -0.22 7.18 -10.30
N ALA A 154 -1.18 7.75 -9.56
CA ALA A 154 -2.60 7.52 -9.84
C ALA A 154 -3.00 8.11 -11.21
N ALA A 155 -2.55 9.33 -11.52
CA ALA A 155 -2.82 9.96 -12.81
C ALA A 155 -2.32 9.09 -13.98
N ARG A 156 -1.11 8.54 -13.89
CA ARG A 156 -0.57 7.63 -14.91
C ARG A 156 -1.34 6.32 -15.00
N ALA A 157 -1.59 5.67 -13.85
CA ALA A 157 -2.27 4.37 -13.80
C ALA A 157 -3.70 4.43 -14.36
N TYR A 158 -4.42 5.51 -14.05
CA TYR A 158 -5.81 5.68 -14.44
C TYR A 158 -6.00 6.62 -15.65
N ARG A 159 -4.92 7.13 -16.25
CA ARG A 159 -4.94 8.04 -17.40
C ARG A 159 -5.81 9.27 -17.14
N ILE A 160 -5.63 9.88 -15.96
CA ILE A 160 -6.36 11.09 -15.56
C ILE A 160 -5.55 12.29 -16.05
N GLU A 161 -6.14 13.10 -16.90
CA GLU A 161 -5.52 14.31 -17.46
C GLU A 161 -5.74 15.52 -16.52
N ASN A 162 -4.84 16.49 -16.56
CA ASN A 162 -4.94 17.78 -15.85
C ASN A 162 -5.01 17.69 -14.31
N VAL A 163 -4.28 16.77 -13.71
CA VAL A 163 -4.25 16.58 -12.25
C VAL A 163 -3.04 17.25 -11.58
N LEU A 164 -2.04 17.67 -12.33
CA LEU A 164 -0.77 18.28 -11.85
C LEU A 164 -0.56 19.66 -12.45
#